data_8d874cd8021b0ee814d2b84519977a35
#
_entry.id   8d874cd8021b0ee814d2b84519977a35
#
_cell.length_a   1.000
_cell.length_b   1.000
_cell.length_c   1.000
_cell.angle_alpha   90.00
_cell.angle_beta   90.00
_cell.angle_gamma   90.00
#
_symmetry.space_group_name_H-M   'P 1'
#
loop_
_entity.id
_entity.type
_entity.pdbx_description
1 polymer ?
#
loop_
_entity_poly.entity_id
_entity_poly.type
_entity_poly.pdbx_seq_one_letter_code
_entity_poly.pdbx_strand_id
1 'polypeptide(L)'
;MKVLVLGGKRYVGKRAVAQLLTDGAQVTLLSRGIDANPLGSAVQEIIVDRCDEARVAALVSGHHWTAVLDQTGYDVRAAEIAAKHILPRTDHYVFASSVVVYGDGIGLKESDFSPATWTPPKDTSAPDYADMKRISEFRLMQSAPEKVTVLRFPIVLGEDDYTGRLEAHILATLRGLPLQVNDPGILVSFVRSEDAARALVFALKKAAPLGPLNIASPDPISLAELQALIEEAVQKHRPNGRSDREPLEKEGGEVQPASSPFDWGANRTMEVRKALSLGFQIEPMKNWLPPLVQLLTERLIHQERSGSN
;
A
#
# COMPACT_ATOMS: atom_id res chain seq x y z
N MET A 1 -17.28 -18.56 -0.53
CA MET A 1 -15.81 -18.63 -0.38
C MET A 1 -15.46 -18.38 1.07
N LYS A 2 -14.61 -19.20 1.69
CA LYS A 2 -14.07 -18.96 3.05
C LYS A 2 -12.71 -18.28 2.93
N VAL A 3 -12.58 -17.09 3.47
CA VAL A 3 -11.35 -16.27 3.32
C VAL A 3 -10.76 -15.94 4.69
N LEU A 4 -9.46 -16.23 4.87
CA LEU A 4 -8.69 -15.72 5.97
C LEU A 4 -8.00 -14.43 5.53
N VAL A 5 -8.15 -13.35 6.31
CA VAL A 5 -7.52 -12.05 6.02
C VAL A 5 -6.56 -11.67 7.15
N LEU A 6 -5.29 -11.51 6.81
CA LEU A 6 -4.27 -10.98 7.69
C LEU A 6 -4.13 -9.48 7.41
N GLY A 7 -4.65 -8.63 8.32
CA GLY A 7 -4.68 -7.18 8.13
C GLY A 7 -5.87 -6.69 7.31
N GLY A 8 -7.05 -6.60 7.89
CA GLY A 8 -8.29 -6.21 7.20
C GLY A 8 -9.03 -5.03 7.84
N LYS A 9 -8.46 -4.39 8.88
CA LYS A 9 -9.19 -3.39 9.67
C LYS A 9 -9.04 -1.95 9.20
N ARG A 10 -8.03 -1.66 8.39
CA ARG A 10 -7.68 -0.30 7.96
C ARG A 10 -7.52 -0.20 6.45
N TYR A 11 -7.72 0.99 5.91
CA TYR A 11 -7.34 1.40 4.57
C TYR A 11 -7.73 0.39 3.47
N VAL A 12 -6.76 -0.01 2.63
CA VAL A 12 -6.95 -0.99 1.54
C VAL A 12 -7.59 -2.29 2.04
N GLY A 13 -7.14 -2.80 3.20
CA GLY A 13 -7.64 -4.02 3.80
C GLY A 13 -9.12 -3.96 4.16
N LYS A 14 -9.55 -2.86 4.77
CA LYS A 14 -10.96 -2.64 5.11
C LYS A 14 -11.84 -2.65 3.86
N ARG A 15 -11.38 -1.98 2.77
CA ARG A 15 -12.11 -1.97 1.50
C ARG A 15 -12.20 -3.36 0.87
N ALA A 16 -11.10 -4.10 0.86
CA ALA A 16 -11.07 -5.46 0.33
C ALA A 16 -12.01 -6.38 1.11
N VAL A 17 -12.03 -6.30 2.44
CA VAL A 17 -12.94 -7.09 3.27
C VAL A 17 -14.40 -6.69 3.02
N ALA A 18 -14.71 -5.41 2.94
CA ALA A 18 -16.07 -4.94 2.64
C ALA A 18 -16.55 -5.49 1.30
N GLN A 19 -15.71 -5.48 0.27
CA GLN A 19 -16.04 -6.06 -1.03
C GLN A 19 -16.25 -7.58 -0.94
N LEU A 20 -15.40 -8.32 -0.21
CA LEU A 20 -15.54 -9.75 -0.01
C LEU A 20 -16.87 -10.12 0.67
N LEU A 21 -17.28 -9.33 1.68
CA LEU A 21 -18.56 -9.52 2.36
C LEU A 21 -19.75 -9.25 1.42
N THR A 22 -19.67 -8.18 0.62
CA THR A 22 -20.67 -7.88 -0.41
C THR A 22 -20.81 -9.02 -1.43
N ASP A 23 -19.69 -9.66 -1.77
CA ASP A 23 -19.63 -10.82 -2.67
C ASP A 23 -20.05 -12.13 -2.00
N GLY A 24 -20.53 -12.11 -0.75
CA GLY A 24 -21.02 -13.27 0.01
C GLY A 24 -19.92 -14.18 0.56
N ALA A 25 -18.69 -13.69 0.71
CA ALA A 25 -17.62 -14.47 1.33
C ALA A 25 -17.79 -14.54 2.85
N GLN A 26 -17.42 -15.68 3.43
CA GLN A 26 -17.24 -15.84 4.88
C GLN A 26 -15.83 -15.40 5.22
N VAL A 27 -15.67 -14.27 5.92
CA VAL A 27 -14.38 -13.67 6.24
C VAL A 27 -14.01 -13.93 7.69
N THR A 28 -12.80 -14.47 7.88
CA THR A 28 -12.13 -14.55 9.18
C THR A 28 -10.96 -13.57 9.19
N LEU A 29 -10.93 -12.62 10.12
CA LEU A 29 -9.80 -11.72 10.32
C LEU A 29 -8.80 -12.32 11.31
N LEU A 30 -7.52 -12.29 10.98
CA LEU A 30 -6.44 -12.55 11.91
C LEU A 30 -5.77 -11.21 12.26
N SER A 31 -5.82 -10.82 13.52
CA SER A 31 -5.32 -9.53 13.99
C SER A 31 -4.71 -9.62 15.38
N ARG A 32 -3.99 -8.57 15.78
CA ARG A 32 -3.43 -8.45 17.15
C ARG A 32 -4.45 -7.93 18.16
N GLY A 33 -5.66 -7.56 17.74
CA GLY A 33 -6.70 -7.01 18.62
C GLY A 33 -6.45 -5.58 19.13
N ILE A 34 -5.43 -4.88 18.62
CA ILE A 34 -5.06 -3.52 19.06
C ILE A 34 -6.15 -2.50 18.66
N ASP A 35 -6.62 -2.61 17.43
CA ASP A 35 -7.66 -1.72 16.91
C ASP A 35 -9.03 -2.38 17.04
N ALA A 36 -10.06 -1.56 17.30
CA ALA A 36 -11.44 -2.03 17.22
C ALA A 36 -11.72 -2.61 15.83
N ASN A 37 -12.57 -3.63 15.79
CA ASN A 37 -13.01 -4.20 14.52
C ASN A 37 -14.14 -3.32 13.92
N PRO A 38 -13.90 -2.54 12.86
CA PRO A 38 -14.89 -1.65 12.28
C PRO A 38 -16.01 -2.41 11.53
N LEU A 39 -15.85 -3.71 11.33
CA LEU A 39 -16.79 -4.58 10.60
C LEU A 39 -17.72 -5.35 11.55
N GLY A 40 -17.51 -5.22 12.87
CA GLY A 40 -18.35 -5.81 13.90
C GLY A 40 -18.56 -7.32 13.73
N SER A 41 -19.79 -7.77 13.88
CA SER A 41 -20.19 -9.19 13.75
C SER A 41 -20.26 -9.70 12.31
N ALA A 42 -20.01 -8.86 11.30
CA ALA A 42 -20.00 -9.30 9.91
C ALA A 42 -18.80 -10.21 9.58
N VAL A 43 -17.78 -10.24 10.44
CA VAL A 43 -16.58 -11.08 10.31
C VAL A 43 -16.29 -11.80 11.62
N GLN A 44 -15.75 -13.01 11.52
CA GLN A 44 -15.12 -13.67 12.65
C GLN A 44 -13.73 -13.07 12.87
N GLU A 45 -13.34 -12.78 14.11
CA GLU A 45 -11.99 -12.31 14.41
C GLU A 45 -11.23 -13.29 15.31
N ILE A 46 -10.00 -13.62 14.87
CA ILE A 46 -9.02 -14.40 15.63
C ILE A 46 -7.94 -13.41 16.12
N ILE A 47 -7.83 -13.28 17.43
CA ILE A 47 -6.83 -12.37 18.05
C ILE A 47 -5.58 -13.16 18.37
N VAL A 48 -4.50 -12.89 17.62
CA VAL A 48 -3.19 -13.51 17.77
C VAL A 48 -2.10 -12.63 17.15
N ASP A 49 -0.92 -12.64 17.74
CA ASP A 49 0.28 -12.14 17.06
C ASP A 49 0.69 -13.18 16.02
N ARG A 50 0.77 -12.78 14.75
CA ARG A 50 1.17 -13.65 13.64
C ARG A 50 2.61 -14.17 13.75
N CYS A 51 3.45 -13.56 14.62
CA CYS A 51 4.80 -14.00 14.95
C CYS A 51 4.84 -15.04 16.08
N ASP A 52 3.71 -15.31 16.74
CA ASP A 52 3.58 -16.41 17.71
C ASP A 52 3.27 -17.72 16.99
N GLU A 53 4.33 -18.44 16.60
CA GLU A 53 4.22 -19.65 15.79
C GLU A 53 3.34 -20.72 16.44
N ALA A 54 3.51 -20.95 17.74
CA ALA A 54 2.76 -22.01 18.45
C ALA A 54 1.25 -21.70 18.46
N ARG A 55 0.87 -20.46 18.73
CA ARG A 55 -0.54 -20.04 18.72
C ARG A 55 -1.10 -20.02 17.32
N VAL A 56 -0.36 -19.52 16.31
CA VAL A 56 -0.82 -19.56 14.91
C VAL A 56 -1.04 -21.00 14.48
N ALA A 57 -0.08 -21.92 14.72
CA ALA A 57 -0.20 -23.33 14.36
C ALA A 57 -1.43 -23.98 14.99
N ALA A 58 -1.68 -23.72 16.28
CA ALA A 58 -2.85 -24.25 17.00
C ALA A 58 -4.16 -23.71 16.42
N LEU A 59 -4.23 -22.37 16.18
CA LEU A 59 -5.45 -21.71 15.69
C LEU A 59 -5.82 -22.10 14.25
N VAL A 60 -4.84 -22.35 13.39
CA VAL A 60 -5.09 -22.75 12.00
C VAL A 60 -5.26 -24.27 11.86
N SER A 61 -4.94 -25.04 12.91
CA SER A 61 -5.14 -26.49 12.93
C SER A 61 -6.62 -26.84 12.77
N GLY A 62 -6.94 -27.78 11.87
CA GLY A 62 -8.31 -28.17 11.59
C GLY A 62 -9.12 -27.19 10.72
N HIS A 63 -8.55 -26.08 10.33
CA HIS A 63 -9.16 -25.14 9.38
C HIS A 63 -8.59 -25.33 7.98
N HIS A 64 -9.42 -25.05 6.99
CA HIS A 64 -9.04 -24.90 5.58
C HIS A 64 -9.81 -23.72 4.99
N TRP A 65 -9.08 -22.83 4.30
CA TRP A 65 -9.65 -21.67 3.63
C TRP A 65 -9.58 -21.83 2.11
N THR A 66 -10.63 -21.41 1.42
CA THR A 66 -10.60 -21.30 -0.03
C THR A 66 -9.51 -20.32 -0.47
N ALA A 67 -9.33 -19.21 0.28
CA ALA A 67 -8.30 -18.25 -0.01
C ALA A 67 -7.78 -17.55 1.24
N VAL A 68 -6.54 -17.06 1.17
CA VAL A 68 -5.90 -16.20 2.18
C VAL A 68 -5.50 -14.90 1.53
N LEU A 69 -5.82 -13.78 2.20
CA LEU A 69 -5.37 -12.44 1.85
C LEU A 69 -4.40 -11.94 2.92
N ASP A 70 -3.13 -11.77 2.57
CA ASP A 70 -2.11 -11.28 3.48
C ASP A 70 -1.61 -9.89 3.08
N GLN A 71 -1.95 -8.88 3.89
CA GLN A 71 -1.55 -7.48 3.70
C GLN A 71 -0.51 -7.01 4.72
N THR A 72 -0.14 -7.84 5.68
CA THR A 72 0.69 -7.45 6.83
C THR A 72 2.07 -8.14 6.86
N GLY A 73 2.59 -8.52 5.70
CA GLY A 73 3.92 -9.11 5.57
C GLY A 73 5.04 -8.08 5.73
N TYR A 74 5.24 -7.60 6.95
CA TYR A 74 6.30 -6.65 7.34
C TYR A 74 7.35 -7.29 8.24
N ASP A 75 7.37 -8.63 8.33
CA ASP A 75 8.26 -9.38 9.20
C ASP A 75 8.60 -10.72 8.57
N VAL A 76 9.90 -11.05 8.55
CA VAL A 76 10.41 -12.30 7.94
C VAL A 76 9.85 -13.53 8.66
N ARG A 77 9.83 -13.51 10.00
CA ARG A 77 9.30 -14.61 10.81
C ARG A 77 7.82 -14.83 10.54
N ALA A 78 7.06 -13.74 10.39
CA ALA A 78 5.65 -13.83 10.05
C ALA A 78 5.41 -14.49 8.68
N ALA A 79 6.28 -14.21 7.69
CA ALA A 79 6.22 -14.86 6.38
C ALA A 79 6.59 -16.35 6.46
N GLU A 80 7.59 -16.72 7.26
CA GLU A 80 7.98 -18.12 7.49
C GLU A 80 6.87 -18.92 8.17
N ILE A 81 6.22 -18.35 9.20
CA ILE A 81 5.08 -18.96 9.88
C ILE A 81 3.91 -19.13 8.93
N ALA A 82 3.63 -18.12 8.11
CA ALA A 82 2.57 -18.20 7.10
C ALA A 82 2.84 -19.30 6.06
N ALA A 83 4.06 -19.37 5.55
CA ALA A 83 4.46 -20.41 4.61
C ALA A 83 4.36 -21.83 5.20
N LYS A 84 4.74 -21.99 6.47
CA LYS A 84 4.75 -23.28 7.16
C LYS A 84 3.36 -23.75 7.62
N HIS A 85 2.52 -22.85 8.14
CA HIS A 85 1.30 -23.20 8.82
C HIS A 85 0.02 -22.78 8.12
N ILE A 86 0.00 -21.64 7.41
CA ILE A 86 -1.20 -21.10 6.75
C ILE A 86 -1.28 -21.57 5.29
N LEU A 87 -0.21 -21.43 4.52
CA LEU A 87 -0.16 -21.75 3.10
C LEU A 87 -0.57 -23.23 2.80
N PRO A 88 -0.19 -24.25 3.59
CA PRO A 88 -0.65 -25.62 3.36
C PRO A 88 -2.18 -25.80 3.53
N ARG A 89 -2.85 -24.86 4.20
CA ARG A 89 -4.27 -24.91 4.56
C ARG A 89 -5.15 -23.98 3.72
N THR A 90 -4.64 -23.58 2.56
CA THR A 90 -5.42 -22.79 1.61
C THR A 90 -5.25 -23.31 0.19
N ASP A 91 -6.24 -23.04 -0.65
CA ASP A 91 -6.15 -23.32 -2.08
C ASP A 91 -5.45 -22.18 -2.81
N HIS A 92 -5.62 -20.94 -2.35
CA HIS A 92 -5.03 -19.76 -2.95
C HIS A 92 -4.54 -18.76 -1.87
N TYR A 93 -3.31 -18.28 -2.01
CA TYR A 93 -2.70 -17.29 -1.11
C TYR A 93 -2.35 -16.03 -1.89
N VAL A 94 -2.98 -14.91 -1.56
CA VAL A 94 -2.70 -13.60 -2.15
C VAL A 94 -1.91 -12.74 -1.18
N PHE A 95 -0.70 -12.40 -1.56
CA PHE A 95 0.23 -11.60 -0.77
C PHE A 95 0.35 -10.18 -1.32
N ALA A 96 0.13 -9.17 -0.47
CA ALA A 96 0.39 -7.78 -0.80
C ALA A 96 1.88 -7.44 -0.62
N SER A 97 2.58 -7.37 -1.73
CA SER A 97 3.97 -6.96 -1.83
C SER A 97 4.10 -5.50 -2.27
N SER A 98 5.28 -5.07 -2.69
CA SER A 98 5.57 -3.67 -3.00
C SER A 98 6.53 -3.55 -4.18
N VAL A 99 6.52 -2.40 -4.84
CA VAL A 99 7.50 -1.98 -5.85
C VAL A 99 8.94 -2.01 -5.34
N VAL A 100 9.13 -1.91 -4.03
CA VAL A 100 10.47 -1.91 -3.41
C VAL A 100 11.26 -3.21 -3.62
N VAL A 101 10.60 -4.29 -4.04
CA VAL A 101 11.29 -5.55 -4.38
C VAL A 101 12.18 -5.40 -5.62
N TYR A 102 11.86 -4.43 -6.48
CA TYR A 102 12.69 -4.04 -7.61
C TYR A 102 13.83 -3.13 -7.16
N GLY A 103 14.78 -2.90 -8.03
CA GLY A 103 15.66 -1.75 -7.96
C GLY A 103 14.97 -0.48 -8.49
N ASP A 104 15.76 0.53 -8.76
CA ASP A 104 15.29 1.74 -9.41
C ASP A 104 15.11 1.50 -10.92
N GLY A 105 14.16 2.20 -11.54
CA GLY A 105 13.94 2.08 -12.97
C GLY A 105 12.61 2.62 -13.46
N ILE A 106 12.48 2.67 -14.79
CA ILE A 106 11.27 3.09 -15.49
C ILE A 106 10.63 1.87 -16.16
N GLY A 107 9.32 1.68 -15.93
CA GLY A 107 8.56 0.58 -16.52
C GLY A 107 8.95 -0.78 -15.98
N LEU A 108 9.22 -0.88 -14.68
CA LEU A 108 9.61 -2.12 -13.99
C LEU A 108 8.56 -3.21 -14.19
N LYS A 109 9.02 -4.40 -14.61
CA LYS A 109 8.20 -5.57 -14.95
C LYS A 109 8.29 -6.63 -13.87
N GLU A 110 7.35 -7.54 -13.85
CA GLU A 110 7.36 -8.66 -12.91
C GLU A 110 8.60 -9.53 -13.04
N SER A 111 9.19 -9.62 -14.26
CA SER A 111 10.42 -10.36 -14.53
C SER A 111 11.69 -9.74 -13.95
N ASP A 112 11.66 -8.45 -13.59
CA ASP A 112 12.85 -7.73 -13.10
C ASP A 112 13.22 -8.12 -11.66
N PHE A 113 12.31 -8.78 -10.96
CA PHE A 113 12.58 -9.50 -9.72
C PHE A 113 11.86 -10.85 -9.70
N SER A 114 12.63 -11.93 -9.66
CA SER A 114 12.12 -13.31 -9.59
C SER A 114 12.44 -13.95 -8.24
N PRO A 115 11.46 -14.19 -7.37
CA PRO A 115 11.68 -14.92 -6.11
C PRO A 115 12.28 -16.33 -6.33
N ALA A 116 12.03 -16.96 -7.49
CA ALA A 116 12.51 -18.30 -7.78
C ALA A 116 14.04 -18.37 -7.99
N THR A 117 14.65 -17.28 -8.47
CA THR A 117 16.09 -17.21 -8.76
C THR A 117 16.89 -16.33 -7.80
N TRP A 118 16.17 -15.59 -6.94
CA TRP A 118 16.80 -14.72 -5.97
C TRP A 118 17.29 -15.48 -4.74
N THR A 119 18.45 -15.07 -4.22
CA THR A 119 19.03 -15.67 -3.01
C THR A 119 18.93 -14.65 -1.87
N PRO A 120 18.28 -15.00 -0.74
CA PRO A 120 18.22 -14.12 0.42
C PRO A 120 19.62 -13.80 0.97
N PRO A 121 19.83 -12.63 1.56
CA PRO A 121 21.05 -12.34 2.28
C PRO A 121 21.26 -13.35 3.40
N LYS A 122 22.55 -13.62 3.72
CA LYS A 122 22.90 -14.59 4.79
C LYS A 122 22.44 -14.12 6.18
N ASP A 123 22.52 -12.82 6.41
CA ASP A 123 22.03 -12.19 7.63
C ASP A 123 20.68 -11.52 7.36
N THR A 124 19.65 -12.03 8.01
CA THR A 124 18.28 -11.52 7.98
C THR A 124 17.81 -11.01 9.34
N SER A 125 18.73 -10.70 10.24
CA SER A 125 18.40 -10.26 11.61
C SER A 125 17.83 -8.84 11.65
N ALA A 126 18.21 -7.98 10.72
CA ALA A 126 17.74 -6.61 10.62
C ALA A 126 17.53 -6.20 9.13
N PRO A 127 16.63 -6.86 8.40
CA PRO A 127 16.40 -6.57 7.00
C PRO A 127 15.73 -5.19 6.84
N ASP A 128 16.07 -4.48 5.78
CA ASP A 128 15.32 -3.31 5.40
C ASP A 128 13.93 -3.68 4.84
N TYR A 129 13.10 -2.67 4.54
CA TYR A 129 11.75 -2.92 4.06
C TYR A 129 11.72 -3.66 2.70
N ALA A 130 12.68 -3.39 1.81
CA ALA A 130 12.77 -4.05 0.52
C ALA A 130 13.15 -5.53 0.70
N ASP A 131 14.12 -5.82 1.53
CA ASP A 131 14.54 -7.18 1.84
C ASP A 131 13.46 -7.96 2.58
N MET A 132 12.73 -7.34 3.52
CA MET A 132 11.56 -7.97 4.15
C MET A 132 10.54 -8.43 3.11
N LYS A 133 10.23 -7.58 2.12
CA LYS A 133 9.28 -7.94 1.05
C LYS A 133 9.84 -9.01 0.11
N ARG A 134 11.11 -8.91 -0.29
CA ARG A 134 11.79 -9.93 -1.12
C ARG A 134 11.82 -11.29 -0.43
N ILE A 135 12.21 -11.33 0.85
CA ILE A 135 12.25 -12.57 1.64
C ILE A 135 10.85 -13.16 1.79
N SER A 136 9.83 -12.33 2.03
CA SER A 136 8.45 -12.81 2.13
C SER A 136 7.95 -13.44 0.83
N GLU A 137 8.18 -12.78 -0.32
CA GLU A 137 7.87 -13.36 -1.63
C GLU A 137 8.63 -14.69 -1.86
N PHE A 138 9.93 -14.70 -1.55
CA PHE A 138 10.77 -15.88 -1.68
C PHE A 138 10.24 -17.06 -0.84
N ARG A 139 9.97 -16.85 0.45
CA ARG A 139 9.49 -17.91 1.35
C ARG A 139 8.14 -18.50 0.90
N LEU A 140 7.19 -17.65 0.53
CA LEU A 140 5.89 -18.09 0.06
C LEU A 140 5.98 -18.83 -1.27
N MET A 141 6.71 -18.27 -2.24
CA MET A 141 6.85 -18.85 -3.58
C MET A 141 7.69 -20.12 -3.60
N GLN A 142 8.68 -20.27 -2.69
CA GLN A 142 9.42 -21.52 -2.56
C GLN A 142 8.58 -22.65 -1.96
N SER A 143 7.66 -22.31 -1.06
CA SER A 143 6.87 -23.33 -0.36
C SER A 143 5.77 -23.94 -1.20
N ALA A 144 5.05 -23.14 -2.00
CA ALA A 144 3.98 -23.60 -2.87
C ALA A 144 3.69 -22.56 -3.98
N PRO A 145 4.54 -22.44 -5.00
CA PRO A 145 4.38 -21.43 -6.06
C PRO A 145 3.05 -21.57 -6.81
N GLU A 146 2.53 -22.77 -6.90
CA GLU A 146 1.24 -23.08 -7.54
C GLU A 146 0.02 -22.58 -6.77
N LYS A 147 0.21 -22.07 -5.55
CA LYS A 147 -0.86 -21.50 -4.70
C LYS A 147 -0.75 -19.99 -4.50
N VAL A 148 0.34 -19.34 -4.92
CA VAL A 148 0.65 -17.97 -4.52
C VAL A 148 0.47 -16.98 -5.65
N THR A 149 -0.30 -15.94 -5.38
CA THR A 149 -0.31 -14.68 -6.14
C THR A 149 0.35 -13.59 -5.31
N VAL A 150 1.27 -12.85 -5.90
CA VAL A 150 1.94 -11.72 -5.27
C VAL A 150 1.52 -10.45 -5.99
N LEU A 151 0.82 -9.54 -5.31
CA LEU A 151 0.49 -8.24 -5.86
C LEU A 151 1.51 -7.21 -5.42
N ARG A 152 2.26 -6.65 -6.36
CA ARG A 152 3.25 -5.61 -6.11
C ARG A 152 2.62 -4.26 -6.34
N PHE A 153 2.54 -3.46 -5.28
CA PHE A 153 1.96 -2.13 -5.29
C PHE A 153 3.05 -1.06 -5.21
N PRO A 154 2.88 0.08 -5.89
CA PRO A 154 3.63 1.29 -5.59
C PRO A 154 3.10 1.93 -4.30
N ILE A 155 3.37 3.21 -4.07
CA ILE A 155 2.69 3.96 -3.03
C ILE A 155 1.18 3.97 -3.33
N VAL A 156 0.40 3.58 -2.33
CA VAL A 156 -1.06 3.61 -2.40
C VAL A 156 -1.54 4.94 -1.81
N LEU A 157 -2.36 5.68 -2.56
CA LEU A 157 -2.95 6.95 -2.14
C LEU A 157 -4.48 6.82 -2.03
N GLY A 158 -5.08 7.54 -1.09
CA GLY A 158 -6.52 7.55 -0.87
C GLY A 158 -6.91 8.50 0.26
N GLU A 159 -8.21 8.73 0.41
CA GLU A 159 -8.76 9.71 1.36
C GLU A 159 -8.46 9.42 2.83
N ASP A 160 -8.32 8.14 3.18
CA ASP A 160 -8.05 7.65 4.53
C ASP A 160 -6.64 7.03 4.64
N ASP A 161 -5.69 7.52 3.84
CA ASP A 161 -4.28 7.12 3.95
C ASP A 161 -3.71 7.58 5.30
N TYR A 162 -3.63 6.63 6.23
CA TYR A 162 -3.11 6.88 7.57
C TYR A 162 -1.60 7.20 7.61
N THR A 163 -0.90 7.06 6.48
CA THR A 163 0.53 7.41 6.38
C THR A 163 0.74 8.91 6.25
N GLY A 164 -0.30 9.65 5.82
CA GLY A 164 -0.30 11.11 5.71
C GLY A 164 0.71 11.68 4.71
N ARG A 165 1.26 10.87 3.79
CA ARG A 165 2.33 11.30 2.87
C ARG A 165 1.88 12.45 1.94
N LEU A 166 0.71 12.27 1.30
CA LEU A 166 0.18 13.30 0.42
C LEU A 166 -0.29 14.52 1.20
N GLU A 167 -0.88 14.31 2.37
CA GLU A 167 -1.28 15.39 3.27
C GLU A 167 -0.06 16.22 3.75
N ALA A 168 1.05 15.58 4.09
CA ALA A 168 2.28 16.26 4.47
C ALA A 168 2.81 17.17 3.35
N HIS A 169 2.73 16.69 2.09
CA HIS A 169 3.12 17.46 0.91
C HIS A 169 2.19 18.66 0.70
N ILE A 170 0.87 18.45 0.80
CA ILE A 170 -0.13 19.52 0.70
C ILE A 170 0.06 20.56 1.84
N LEU A 171 0.25 20.09 3.08
CA LEU A 171 0.47 20.98 4.23
C LEU A 171 1.72 21.84 4.09
N ALA A 172 2.82 21.27 3.60
CA ALA A 172 4.03 22.05 3.33
C ALA A 172 3.74 23.19 2.32
N THR A 173 3.04 22.87 1.22
CA THR A 173 2.65 23.87 0.21
C THR A 173 1.67 24.91 0.79
N LEU A 174 0.68 24.49 1.59
CA LEU A 174 -0.25 25.41 2.27
C LEU A 174 0.45 26.39 3.20
N ARG A 175 1.51 25.95 3.85
CA ARG A 175 2.28 26.79 4.81
C ARG A 175 3.40 27.58 4.15
N GLY A 176 3.59 27.46 2.83
CA GLY A 176 4.69 28.08 2.12
C GLY A 176 6.06 27.55 2.55
N LEU A 177 6.11 26.33 3.08
CA LEU A 177 7.36 25.69 3.48
C LEU A 177 8.03 25.07 2.25
N PRO A 178 9.36 25.24 2.08
CA PRO A 178 10.06 24.61 0.97
C PRO A 178 10.04 23.09 1.14
N LEU A 179 9.66 22.36 0.08
CA LEU A 179 9.83 20.93 -0.02
C LEU A 179 11.13 20.64 -0.75
N GLN A 180 12.03 19.93 -0.09
CA GLN A 180 13.26 19.48 -0.71
C GLN A 180 12.95 18.29 -1.61
N VAL A 181 13.21 18.46 -2.90
CA VAL A 181 13.16 17.43 -3.92
C VAL A 181 14.52 17.43 -4.61
N ASN A 182 15.21 16.29 -4.59
CA ASN A 182 16.56 16.18 -5.17
C ASN A 182 16.54 16.35 -6.69
N ASP A 183 15.60 15.69 -7.36
CA ASP A 183 15.34 15.81 -8.79
C ASP A 183 13.83 15.87 -9.05
N PRO A 184 13.30 17.03 -9.45
CA PRO A 184 11.88 17.20 -9.79
C PRO A 184 11.41 16.33 -10.97
N GLY A 185 12.32 15.87 -11.82
CA GLY A 185 12.02 15.00 -12.96
C GLY A 185 11.83 13.54 -12.61
N ILE A 186 12.09 13.12 -11.36
CA ILE A 186 11.88 11.74 -10.93
C ILE A 186 10.42 11.32 -11.16
N LEU A 187 10.25 10.20 -11.88
CA LEU A 187 8.97 9.59 -12.16
C LEU A 187 8.60 8.55 -11.11
N VAL A 188 7.38 8.65 -10.60
CA VAL A 188 6.82 7.71 -9.63
C VAL A 188 5.48 7.14 -10.10
N SER A 189 5.23 5.89 -9.75
CA SER A 189 3.90 5.29 -9.90
C SER A 189 3.15 5.39 -8.59
N PHE A 190 1.85 5.65 -8.68
CA PHE A 190 0.89 5.51 -7.60
C PHE A 190 -0.22 4.53 -7.99
N VAL A 191 -1.00 4.13 -6.99
CA VAL A 191 -2.25 3.42 -7.19
C VAL A 191 -3.30 3.96 -6.22
N ARG A 192 -4.53 4.10 -6.68
CA ARG A 192 -5.66 4.48 -5.82
C ARG A 192 -5.99 3.34 -4.85
N SER A 193 -6.31 3.67 -3.60
CA SER A 193 -6.63 2.68 -2.57
C SER A 193 -7.80 1.77 -2.92
N GLU A 194 -8.79 2.29 -3.67
CA GLU A 194 -9.91 1.52 -4.19
C GLU A 194 -9.46 0.48 -5.22
N ASP A 195 -8.54 0.86 -6.11
CA ASP A 195 -8.01 -0.05 -7.14
C ASP A 195 -7.10 -1.11 -6.50
N ALA A 196 -6.29 -0.73 -5.51
CA ALA A 196 -5.51 -1.68 -4.74
C ALA A 196 -6.41 -2.73 -4.06
N ALA A 197 -7.51 -2.31 -3.43
CA ALA A 197 -8.47 -3.21 -2.81
C ALA A 197 -9.18 -4.10 -3.84
N ARG A 198 -9.62 -3.54 -4.97
CA ARG A 198 -10.21 -4.31 -6.07
C ARG A 198 -9.24 -5.34 -6.64
N ALA A 199 -7.95 -5.00 -6.76
CA ALA A 199 -6.92 -5.93 -7.24
C ALA A 199 -6.74 -7.13 -6.30
N LEU A 200 -6.76 -6.90 -4.99
CA LEU A 200 -6.70 -7.98 -4.00
C LEU A 200 -7.88 -8.95 -4.16
N VAL A 201 -9.10 -8.42 -4.27
CA VAL A 201 -10.31 -9.23 -4.46
C VAL A 201 -10.33 -9.91 -5.82
N PHE A 202 -9.88 -9.21 -6.88
CA PHE A 202 -9.75 -9.77 -8.23
C PHE A 202 -8.82 -10.98 -8.23
N ALA A 203 -7.64 -10.85 -7.60
CA ALA A 203 -6.69 -11.95 -7.49
C ALA A 203 -7.28 -13.16 -6.76
N LEU A 204 -7.93 -12.93 -5.60
CA LEU A 204 -8.57 -13.99 -4.81
C LEU A 204 -9.64 -14.78 -5.58
N LYS A 205 -10.31 -14.15 -6.54
CA LYS A 205 -11.38 -14.75 -7.35
C LYS A 205 -10.87 -15.51 -8.58
N LYS A 206 -9.58 -15.44 -8.89
CA LYS A 206 -9.03 -16.19 -10.04
C LYS A 206 -9.02 -17.68 -9.75
N ALA A 207 -9.31 -18.47 -10.78
CA ALA A 207 -9.35 -19.94 -10.68
C ALA A 207 -7.96 -20.56 -10.41
N ALA A 208 -6.90 -19.83 -10.78
CA ALA A 208 -5.52 -20.25 -10.54
C ALA A 208 -4.67 -19.03 -10.09
N PRO A 209 -3.64 -19.28 -9.27
CA PRO A 209 -2.70 -18.24 -8.87
C PRO A 209 -2.00 -17.59 -10.06
N LEU A 210 -1.72 -16.29 -9.93
CA LEU A 210 -1.19 -15.47 -11.00
C LEU A 210 0.34 -15.29 -10.93
N GLY A 211 0.96 -15.79 -9.83
CA GLY A 211 2.34 -15.43 -9.52
C GLY A 211 2.49 -13.92 -9.23
N PRO A 212 3.68 -13.33 -9.46
CA PRO A 212 3.88 -11.90 -9.33
C PRO A 212 3.05 -11.11 -10.35
N LEU A 213 2.43 -10.00 -9.89
CA LEU A 213 1.58 -9.12 -10.68
C LEU A 213 1.71 -7.67 -10.20
N ASN A 214 2.08 -6.77 -11.09
CA ASN A 214 2.16 -5.34 -10.85
C ASN A 214 0.78 -4.69 -10.89
N ILE A 215 0.50 -3.85 -9.91
CA ILE A 215 -0.76 -3.08 -9.82
C ILE A 215 -0.42 -1.61 -9.54
N ALA A 216 -0.51 -0.78 -10.56
CA ALA A 216 -0.28 0.67 -10.50
C ALA A 216 -1.18 1.37 -11.52
N SER A 217 -1.45 2.66 -11.34
CA SER A 217 -2.01 3.47 -12.43
C SER A 217 -1.06 3.44 -13.63
N PRO A 218 -1.58 3.34 -14.88
CA PRO A 218 -0.75 3.14 -16.06
C PRO A 218 0.09 4.36 -16.47
N ASP A 219 -0.26 5.53 -15.95
CA ASP A 219 0.34 6.83 -16.22
C ASP A 219 1.17 7.29 -15.01
N PRO A 220 2.50 7.15 -15.01
CA PRO A 220 3.36 7.68 -13.95
C PRO A 220 3.35 9.21 -13.96
N ILE A 221 3.75 9.83 -12.84
CA ILE A 221 3.83 11.28 -12.68
C ILE A 221 5.24 11.68 -12.21
N SER A 222 5.74 12.83 -12.65
CA SER A 222 6.95 13.41 -12.10
C SER A 222 6.66 14.14 -10.78
N LEU A 223 7.69 14.30 -9.94
CA LEU A 223 7.55 15.06 -8.69
C LEU A 223 7.22 16.53 -8.97
N ALA A 224 7.71 17.09 -10.09
CA ALA A 224 7.35 18.44 -10.53
C ALA A 224 5.87 18.56 -10.89
N GLU A 225 5.32 17.60 -11.64
CA GLU A 225 3.88 17.57 -11.99
C GLU A 225 3.00 17.38 -10.76
N LEU A 226 3.42 16.54 -9.81
CA LEU A 226 2.72 16.37 -8.53
C LEU A 226 2.70 17.67 -7.74
N GLN A 227 3.84 18.37 -7.65
CA GLN A 227 3.94 19.65 -6.96
C GLN A 227 3.04 20.70 -7.63
N ALA A 228 3.07 20.82 -8.96
CA ALA A 228 2.21 21.74 -9.70
C ALA A 228 0.72 21.49 -9.46
N LEU A 229 0.32 20.21 -9.40
CA LEU A 229 -1.05 19.81 -9.10
C LEU A 229 -1.49 20.26 -7.70
N ILE A 230 -0.60 20.10 -6.70
CA ILE A 230 -0.87 20.53 -5.32
C ILE A 230 -0.94 22.06 -5.24
N GLU A 231 -0.03 22.77 -5.89
CA GLU A 231 -0.03 24.23 -5.94
C GLU A 231 -1.31 24.79 -6.56
N GLU A 232 -1.77 24.20 -7.66
CA GLU A 232 -3.05 24.56 -8.30
C GLU A 232 -4.23 24.39 -7.33
N ALA A 233 -4.29 23.26 -6.62
CA ALA A 233 -5.34 23.01 -5.64
C ALA A 233 -5.31 24.01 -4.47
N VAL A 234 -4.12 24.33 -3.97
CA VAL A 234 -3.94 25.31 -2.90
C VAL A 234 -4.36 26.71 -3.36
N GLN A 235 -3.98 27.13 -4.58
CA GLN A 235 -4.32 28.46 -5.14
C GLN A 235 -5.83 28.62 -5.32
N LYS A 236 -6.54 27.61 -5.76
CA LYS A 236 -8.02 27.63 -5.90
C LYS A 236 -8.73 27.99 -4.60
N HIS A 237 -8.16 27.61 -3.46
CA HIS A 237 -8.74 27.86 -2.14
C HIS A 237 -8.20 29.13 -1.45
N ARG A 238 -7.21 29.81 -2.06
CA ARG A 238 -6.63 31.08 -1.62
C ARG A 238 -6.68 32.15 -2.73
N PRO A 239 -7.88 32.59 -3.17
CA PRO A 239 -8.02 33.46 -4.34
C PRO A 239 -7.33 34.84 -4.20
N ASN A 240 -6.95 35.25 -2.98
CA ASN A 240 -6.33 36.55 -2.72
C ASN A 240 -4.80 36.53 -2.57
N GLY A 241 -4.13 35.38 -2.86
CA GLY A 241 -2.65 35.30 -2.91
C GLY A 241 -1.92 35.63 -1.59
N ARG A 242 -2.67 35.89 -0.51
CA ARG A 242 -2.07 36.12 0.81
C ARG A 242 -2.10 34.81 1.61
N SER A 243 -0.92 34.39 2.04
CA SER A 243 -0.80 33.57 3.23
C SER A 243 -1.48 34.38 4.37
N ASP A 244 -2.60 33.89 4.92
CA ASP A 244 -3.23 34.52 6.09
C ASP A 244 -2.36 34.42 7.34
N ARG A 245 -1.25 33.75 7.21
CA ARG A 245 -0.12 33.77 8.16
C ARG A 245 1.10 34.24 7.40
N GLU A 246 1.74 35.31 7.91
CA GLU A 246 3.14 35.56 7.60
C GLU A 246 3.91 34.24 7.73
N PRO A 247 4.94 34.01 6.88
CA PRO A 247 5.83 32.87 7.09
C PRO A 247 6.13 32.84 8.58
N LEU A 248 5.96 31.69 9.22
CA LEU A 248 6.28 31.57 10.64
C LEU A 248 7.75 31.97 10.79
N GLU A 249 8.00 33.26 10.97
CA GLU A 249 9.26 33.78 11.50
C GLU A 249 9.35 33.20 12.91
N LYS A 250 9.87 31.99 13.01
CA LYS A 250 10.41 31.52 14.28
C LYS A 250 11.64 32.38 14.54
N GLU A 251 11.55 33.10 15.63
CA GLU A 251 12.72 33.79 16.18
C GLU A 251 13.98 32.92 16.01
N GLY A 252 14.85 33.30 15.07
CA GLY A 252 16.24 32.86 14.99
C GLY A 252 16.58 31.46 14.49
N GLY A 253 15.69 30.71 13.82
CA GLY A 253 16.03 29.39 13.28
C GLY A 253 15.72 29.27 11.79
N GLU A 254 16.73 28.85 10.97
CA GLU A 254 16.50 28.41 9.60
C GLU A 254 15.43 27.31 9.58
N VAL A 255 14.35 27.53 8.82
CA VAL A 255 13.34 26.49 8.57
C VAL A 255 14.00 25.47 7.66
N GLN A 256 14.39 24.31 8.21
CA GLN A 256 14.91 23.24 7.37
C GLN A 256 13.79 22.71 6.47
N PRO A 257 14.04 22.62 5.15
CA PRO A 257 13.05 22.09 4.22
C PRO A 257 12.72 20.65 4.57
N ALA A 258 11.42 20.30 4.55
CA ALA A 258 10.98 18.92 4.68
C ALA A 258 11.29 18.17 3.37
N SER A 259 11.88 16.99 3.47
CA SER A 259 12.08 16.13 2.29
C SER A 259 10.74 15.60 1.79
N SER A 260 10.55 15.58 0.47
CA SER A 260 9.36 14.96 -0.12
C SER A 260 9.29 13.48 0.26
N PRO A 261 8.16 12.97 0.79
CA PRO A 261 7.99 11.56 1.12
C PRO A 261 7.94 10.65 -0.12
N PHE A 262 7.93 11.24 -1.31
CA PHE A 262 7.89 10.55 -2.60
C PHE A 262 9.22 10.56 -3.33
N ASP A 263 10.20 11.33 -2.83
CA ASP A 263 11.55 11.40 -3.40
C ASP A 263 12.40 10.24 -2.86
N TRP A 264 12.57 9.22 -3.67
CA TRP A 264 13.44 8.09 -3.38
C TRP A 264 14.81 8.19 -4.04
N GLY A 265 15.14 9.36 -4.61
CA GLY A 265 16.41 9.62 -5.28
C GLY A 265 16.53 9.01 -6.69
N ALA A 266 15.51 8.29 -7.16
CA ALA A 266 15.52 7.65 -8.47
C ALA A 266 14.10 7.33 -8.97
N ASN A 267 13.97 7.11 -10.29
CA ASN A 267 12.73 6.68 -10.91
C ASN A 267 12.27 5.33 -10.39
N ARG A 268 10.96 5.21 -10.08
CA ARG A 268 10.32 3.93 -9.76
C ARG A 268 8.93 3.87 -10.37
N THR A 269 8.87 3.48 -11.64
CA THR A 269 7.60 3.30 -12.32
C THR A 269 7.38 1.84 -12.71
N MET A 270 6.12 1.43 -12.73
CA MET A 270 5.73 0.03 -12.94
C MET A 270 5.00 -0.15 -14.26
N GLU A 271 5.33 -1.22 -14.97
CA GLU A 271 4.54 -1.68 -16.11
C GLU A 271 3.39 -2.57 -15.61
N VAL A 272 2.18 -2.36 -16.15
CA VAL A 272 0.96 -3.04 -15.71
C VAL A 272 0.26 -3.86 -16.80
N ARG A 273 0.93 -4.09 -17.94
CA ARG A 273 0.35 -4.82 -19.09
C ARG A 273 -0.17 -6.20 -18.70
N LYS A 274 0.51 -6.91 -17.82
CA LYS A 274 0.06 -8.24 -17.36
C LYS A 274 -1.29 -8.14 -16.65
N ALA A 275 -1.49 -7.19 -15.74
CA ALA A 275 -2.77 -7.01 -15.05
C ALA A 275 -3.91 -6.67 -16.04
N LEU A 276 -3.65 -5.77 -16.97
CA LEU A 276 -4.61 -5.38 -18.02
C LEU A 276 -4.97 -6.57 -18.93
N SER A 277 -4.00 -7.39 -19.33
CA SER A 277 -4.23 -8.57 -20.15
C SER A 277 -5.05 -9.66 -19.46
N LEU A 278 -5.01 -9.70 -18.12
CA LEU A 278 -5.84 -10.58 -17.30
C LEU A 278 -7.27 -10.04 -17.08
N GLY A 279 -7.57 -8.86 -17.64
CA GLY A 279 -8.87 -8.21 -17.55
C GLY A 279 -9.06 -7.34 -16.32
N PHE A 280 -8.00 -7.03 -15.56
CA PHE A 280 -8.10 -6.08 -14.45
C PHE A 280 -8.11 -4.65 -14.97
N GLN A 281 -9.15 -3.88 -14.59
CA GLN A 281 -9.29 -2.48 -14.97
C GLN A 281 -8.66 -1.59 -13.88
N ILE A 282 -7.68 -0.79 -14.27
CA ILE A 282 -6.98 0.15 -13.37
C ILE A 282 -7.30 1.57 -13.84
N GLU A 283 -7.70 2.43 -12.90
CA GLU A 283 -8.02 3.82 -13.18
C GLU A 283 -6.73 4.61 -13.49
N PRO A 284 -6.67 5.36 -14.61
CA PRO A 284 -5.57 6.27 -14.88
C PRO A 284 -5.44 7.34 -13.80
N MET A 285 -4.20 7.67 -13.42
CA MET A 285 -3.90 8.61 -12.33
C MET A 285 -4.49 10.00 -12.58
N LYS A 286 -4.45 10.47 -13.81
CA LYS A 286 -5.04 11.76 -14.23
C LYS A 286 -6.52 11.92 -13.91
N ASN A 287 -7.26 10.82 -13.71
CA ASN A 287 -8.69 10.86 -13.42
C ASN A 287 -8.99 10.94 -11.92
N TRP A 288 -8.13 10.43 -11.05
CA TRP A 288 -8.41 10.32 -9.62
C TRP A 288 -7.47 11.15 -8.73
N LEU A 289 -6.23 11.40 -9.16
CA LEU A 289 -5.27 12.13 -8.33
C LEU A 289 -5.64 13.62 -8.16
N PRO A 290 -6.04 14.36 -9.22
CA PRO A 290 -6.45 15.76 -9.05
C PRO A 290 -7.65 15.93 -8.11
N PRO A 291 -8.76 15.16 -8.24
CA PRO A 291 -9.86 15.25 -7.27
C PRO A 291 -9.43 14.87 -5.83
N LEU A 292 -8.55 13.88 -5.67
CA LEU A 292 -8.05 13.51 -4.34
C LEU A 292 -7.23 14.65 -3.71
N VAL A 293 -6.32 15.26 -4.47
CA VAL A 293 -5.52 16.40 -3.99
C VAL A 293 -6.43 17.55 -3.59
N GLN A 294 -7.45 17.86 -4.39
CA GLN A 294 -8.41 18.91 -4.07
C GLN A 294 -9.16 18.62 -2.77
N LEU A 295 -9.71 17.42 -2.63
CA LEU A 295 -10.44 16.99 -1.43
C LEU A 295 -9.59 17.07 -0.17
N LEU A 296 -8.34 16.59 -0.23
CA LEU A 296 -7.43 16.65 0.90
C LEU A 296 -7.03 18.08 1.24
N THR A 297 -6.84 18.94 0.24
CA THR A 297 -6.54 20.37 0.43
C THR A 297 -7.69 21.06 1.17
N GLU A 298 -8.94 20.87 0.74
CA GLU A 298 -10.13 21.42 1.39
C GLU A 298 -10.23 20.96 2.85
N ARG A 299 -10.04 19.68 3.11
CA ARG A 299 -10.07 19.10 4.45
C ARG A 299 -9.00 19.73 5.36
N LEU A 300 -7.77 19.85 4.87
CA LEU A 300 -6.67 20.40 5.65
C LEU A 300 -6.87 21.89 5.97
N ILE A 301 -7.36 22.68 5.01
CA ILE A 301 -7.71 24.10 5.24
C ILE A 301 -8.80 24.21 6.32
N HIS A 302 -9.82 23.38 6.25
CA HIS A 302 -10.88 23.37 7.26
C HIS A 302 -10.37 23.01 8.65
N GLN A 303 -9.49 22.02 8.75
CA GLN A 303 -8.85 21.63 10.01
C GLN A 303 -7.97 22.74 10.60
N GLU A 304 -7.16 23.43 9.78
CA GLU A 304 -6.35 24.55 10.25
C GLU A 304 -7.20 25.73 10.77
N ARG A 305 -8.34 26.01 10.15
CA ARG A 305 -9.29 27.03 10.61
C ARG A 305 -10.00 26.65 11.92
N SER A 306 -10.34 25.38 12.09
CA SER A 306 -11.05 24.87 13.28
C SER A 306 -10.13 24.67 14.48
N GLY A 307 -8.84 24.42 14.28
CA GLY A 307 -7.83 24.26 15.35
C GLY A 307 -7.24 25.57 15.85
N SER A 308 -7.69 26.71 15.30
CA SER A 308 -7.21 28.07 15.66
C SER A 308 -8.17 28.80 16.62
N ASN A 309 -9.16 28.12 17.20
CA ASN A 309 -10.08 28.66 18.22
C ASN A 309 -9.76 28.15 19.62
#